data_94c18165843bdd468bbdcfa927c4a450
#
_entry.id   94c18165843bdd468bbdcfa927c4a450
#
_cell.length_a   1.000
_cell.length_b   1.000
_cell.length_c   1.000
_cell.angle_alpha   90.00
_cell.angle_beta   90.00
_cell.angle_gamma   90.00
#
_symmetry.space_group_name_H-M   'P 1'
#
loop_
_entity.id
_entity.type
_entity.pdbx_description
1 polymer ?
#
loop_
_entity_poly.entity_id
_entity_poly.type
_entity_poly.pdbx_seq_one_letter_code
_entity_poly.pdbx_strand_id
1 'polypeptide(L)'
;MTSYCLMLLALLLPMQRFLASVSGQILDHEGKPMAGAEVVYTNVGMVDYSSGRQRITEGTGKVYKVKTDKKGAFSVVGVEYGIYKIEITAPDGTHVYSGKKNIGDNADAASQNTLNVDLSSMDDVAGPGGTTNLAAGKKTKEQQELIRQENAHAAKINKVMVQYHTAVGLEDWLNAISLVKQLIALDPNRWEFYQNLGTLQSRQMQYAEAVETFAKGVEVAQKTLKNASDTDRAMTNIGDLLLAEADCYDRMEKVDDAVELYQKAAATYPHPFMAKYRACNALTNAGRYEAAIEKCNQAIAEDPAQWGPYQVLGGIYIALDKPQDALESYQKGVAAAQKMLEAQPDARAKVGLGQMLNAEGNLLIKLKKYDEAIGVFSQAAESAPYAAMPYFNLCATYYNLKRSQEAVAACDHAISSDPTLADAYYIKGSILFGQGQFEHGKYAVPPGTTEALNKYLEYAPYGDHALAVRDMINQLNKDMRTLYQAPKKK
;
A
#
# COMPACT_ATOMS: atom_id res chain seq x y z
N MET A 1 35.98 8.61 -13.21
CA MET A 1 36.37 8.26 -11.82
C MET A 1 35.77 9.20 -10.78
N THR A 2 34.59 9.78 -11.01
CA THR A 2 33.96 10.74 -10.07
C THR A 2 32.53 10.31 -9.61
N SER A 3 32.05 9.14 -10.04
CA SER A 3 30.69 8.68 -9.68
C SER A 3 30.64 7.65 -8.55
N TYR A 4 31.76 7.11 -8.10
CA TYR A 4 31.82 6.12 -7.01
C TYR A 4 32.05 6.73 -5.61
N CYS A 5 32.36 8.01 -5.52
CA CYS A 5 32.61 8.69 -4.23
C CYS A 5 31.33 9.22 -3.56
N LEU A 6 30.22 9.34 -4.27
CA LEU A 6 28.95 9.83 -3.70
C LEU A 6 28.07 8.74 -3.09
N MET A 7 28.30 7.46 -3.42
CA MET A 7 27.55 6.33 -2.81
C MET A 7 28.14 5.86 -1.46
N LEU A 8 29.36 6.21 -1.12
CA LEU A 8 29.98 5.84 0.16
C LEU A 8 29.76 6.87 1.28
N LEU A 9 29.25 8.08 0.96
CA LEU A 9 28.89 9.07 1.99
C LEU A 9 27.48 8.91 2.56
N ALA A 10 26.62 8.13 1.92
CA ALA A 10 25.27 7.83 2.44
C ALA A 10 25.24 6.77 3.55
N LEU A 11 26.37 6.10 3.83
CA LEU A 11 26.49 5.06 4.85
C LEU A 11 27.02 5.56 6.22
N LEU A 12 27.23 6.86 6.39
CA LEU A 12 27.75 7.48 7.63
C LEU A 12 26.83 8.57 8.20
N LEU A 13 25.57 8.66 7.77
CA LEU A 13 24.60 9.42 8.57
C LEU A 13 24.33 8.62 9.83
N PRO A 14 24.58 9.20 11.03
CA PRO A 14 24.18 8.53 12.26
C PRO A 14 22.67 8.29 12.16
N MET A 15 22.23 7.03 12.36
CA MET A 15 20.81 6.73 12.53
C MET A 15 20.24 7.77 13.48
N GLN A 16 19.34 8.61 13.02
CA GLN A 16 18.62 9.53 13.89
C GLN A 16 17.86 8.67 14.88
N ARG A 17 18.38 8.60 16.10
CA ARG A 17 17.71 7.87 17.18
C ARG A 17 16.51 8.71 17.59
N PHE A 18 15.34 8.21 17.29
CA PHE A 18 14.10 8.84 17.74
C PHE A 18 14.02 8.71 19.25
N LEU A 19 13.75 9.81 19.93
CA LEU A 19 13.72 9.91 21.38
C LEU A 19 12.32 10.31 21.83
N ALA A 20 11.81 9.60 22.85
CA ALA A 20 10.52 9.87 23.46
C ALA A 20 10.67 10.46 24.86
N SER A 21 9.61 11.10 25.32
CA SER A 21 9.38 11.37 26.74
C SER A 21 8.41 10.35 27.30
N VAL A 22 8.75 9.73 28.39
CA VAL A 22 7.89 8.78 29.11
C VAL A 22 7.53 9.39 30.46
N SER A 23 6.25 9.37 30.80
CA SER A 23 5.75 9.88 32.08
C SER A 23 4.74 8.91 32.68
N GLY A 24 4.40 9.08 33.94
CA GLY A 24 3.39 8.26 34.59
C GLY A 24 3.23 8.55 36.08
N GLN A 25 2.37 7.75 36.71
CA GLN A 25 2.11 7.84 38.14
C GLN A 25 2.07 6.44 38.72
N ILE A 26 2.63 6.31 39.92
CA ILE A 26 2.62 5.07 40.71
C ILE A 26 1.81 5.31 41.99
N LEU A 27 0.82 4.47 42.21
CA LEU A 27 0.03 4.42 43.43
C LEU A 27 0.35 3.14 44.17
N ASP A 28 0.32 3.20 45.53
CA ASP A 28 0.55 2.06 46.39
C ASP A 28 -0.68 1.15 46.52
N HIS A 29 -0.62 0.12 47.37
CA HIS A 29 -1.74 -0.83 47.58
C HIS A 29 -2.97 -0.21 48.26
N GLU A 30 -2.85 1.00 48.82
CA GLU A 30 -3.97 1.79 49.36
C GLU A 30 -4.52 2.83 48.36
N GLY A 31 -3.98 2.85 47.13
CA GLY A 31 -4.33 3.83 46.08
C GLY A 31 -3.72 5.23 46.33
N LYS A 32 -2.73 5.34 47.24
CA LYS A 32 -2.05 6.59 47.54
C LYS A 32 -0.81 6.77 46.64
N PRO A 33 -0.41 8.01 46.32
CA PRO A 33 0.81 8.28 45.56
C PRO A 33 2.06 7.68 46.24
N MET A 34 2.79 6.80 45.53
CA MET A 34 4.03 6.18 46.00
C MET A 34 5.21 7.10 45.67
N ALA A 35 5.59 7.93 46.65
CA ALA A 35 6.73 8.83 46.55
C ALA A 35 8.07 8.08 46.73
N GLY A 36 9.08 8.38 45.90
CA GLY A 36 10.42 7.82 46.00
C GLY A 36 10.57 6.39 45.44
N ALA A 37 9.54 5.83 44.79
CA ALA A 37 9.67 4.55 44.08
C ALA A 37 10.65 4.68 42.90
N GLU A 38 11.55 3.71 42.72
CA GLU A 38 12.47 3.65 41.58
C GLU A 38 11.79 2.94 40.42
N VAL A 39 11.70 3.60 39.28
CA VAL A 39 11.17 3.05 38.02
C VAL A 39 12.35 2.83 37.08
N VAL A 40 12.55 1.60 36.64
CA VAL A 40 13.67 1.19 35.78
C VAL A 40 13.13 0.70 34.45
N TYR A 41 13.60 1.29 33.36
CA TYR A 41 13.31 0.89 31.98
C TYR A 41 14.57 0.25 31.39
N THR A 42 14.53 -1.03 31.04
CA THR A 42 15.61 -1.72 30.32
C THR A 42 15.19 -2.04 28.91
N ASN A 43 15.91 -1.52 27.92
CA ASN A 43 15.63 -1.82 26.50
C ASN A 43 15.94 -3.30 26.23
N VAL A 44 14.90 -4.07 25.88
CA VAL A 44 14.99 -5.52 25.62
C VAL A 44 14.68 -5.87 24.15
N GLY A 45 14.30 -4.89 23.33
CA GLY A 45 14.03 -5.07 21.92
C GLY A 45 13.93 -3.74 21.18
N MET A 46 14.26 -3.74 19.90
CA MET A 46 14.02 -2.62 18.99
C MET A 46 13.06 -3.05 17.91
N VAL A 47 12.21 -2.12 17.48
CA VAL A 47 11.29 -2.34 16.36
C VAL A 47 11.91 -1.70 15.12
N ASP A 48 12.25 -2.53 14.14
CA ASP A 48 12.83 -2.10 12.87
C ASP A 48 11.76 -2.14 11.76
N TYR A 49 11.54 -1.00 11.12
CA TYR A 49 10.63 -0.83 9.99
C TYR A 49 11.35 -0.65 8.65
N SER A 50 12.68 -0.68 8.61
CA SER A 50 13.49 -0.37 7.41
C SER A 50 13.20 -1.26 6.20
N SER A 51 12.67 -2.47 6.44
CA SER A 51 12.29 -3.43 5.40
C SER A 51 10.81 -3.38 4.97
N GLY A 52 10.05 -2.37 5.43
CA GLY A 52 8.59 -2.30 5.23
C GLY A 52 7.79 -3.34 6.06
N ARG A 53 8.46 -4.10 6.93
CA ARG A 53 7.87 -5.05 7.88
C ARG A 53 8.41 -4.77 9.27
N GLN A 54 7.54 -4.89 10.27
CA GLN A 54 7.96 -4.78 11.65
C GLN A 54 8.83 -5.98 12.02
N ARG A 55 10.10 -5.73 12.38
CA ARG A 55 11.00 -6.73 12.93
C ARG A 55 11.38 -6.33 14.35
N ILE A 56 11.40 -7.30 15.25
CA ILE A 56 11.93 -7.11 16.59
C ILE A 56 13.36 -7.64 16.57
N THR A 57 14.32 -6.75 16.84
CA THR A 57 15.74 -7.08 16.99
C THR A 57 16.11 -7.10 18.48
N GLU A 58 17.29 -7.62 18.80
CA GLU A 58 17.78 -7.57 20.19
C GLU A 58 17.84 -6.12 20.68
N GLY A 59 17.48 -5.93 21.95
CA GLY A 59 17.54 -4.64 22.62
C GLY A 59 18.98 -4.20 22.87
N THR A 60 19.15 -2.88 23.01
CA THR A 60 20.46 -2.28 23.32
C THR A 60 20.92 -2.54 24.74
N GLY A 61 20.06 -3.08 25.59
CA GLY A 61 20.32 -3.22 27.04
C GLY A 61 20.39 -1.89 27.80
N LYS A 62 20.10 -0.75 27.11
CA LYS A 62 20.16 0.58 27.71
C LYS A 62 19.13 0.71 28.84
N VAL A 63 19.56 1.26 29.95
CA VAL A 63 18.76 1.38 31.19
C VAL A 63 18.50 2.84 31.48
N TYR A 64 17.23 3.16 31.75
CA TYR A 64 16.80 4.48 32.25
C TYR A 64 16.22 4.27 33.66
N LYS A 65 16.60 5.13 34.60
CA LYS A 65 16.12 5.09 35.98
C LYS A 65 15.57 6.44 36.39
N VAL A 66 14.44 6.43 37.07
CA VAL A 66 13.82 7.63 37.61
C VAL A 66 13.16 7.30 38.95
N LYS A 67 13.06 8.30 39.82
CA LYS A 67 12.29 8.19 41.05
C LYS A 67 11.02 9.02 40.97
N THR A 68 9.95 8.51 41.55
CA THR A 68 8.68 9.23 41.65
C THR A 68 8.81 10.39 42.65
N ASP A 69 8.09 11.46 42.36
CA ASP A 69 7.94 12.64 43.22
C ASP A 69 6.94 12.40 44.38
N LYS A 70 6.66 13.44 45.16
CA LYS A 70 5.69 13.39 46.28
C LYS A 70 4.26 13.05 45.85
N LYS A 71 3.93 13.19 44.56
CA LYS A 71 2.61 12.84 43.97
C LYS A 71 2.63 11.48 43.29
N GLY A 72 3.70 10.68 43.47
CA GLY A 72 3.89 9.42 42.80
C GLY A 72 4.18 9.58 41.30
N ALA A 73 4.36 10.79 40.81
CA ALA A 73 4.58 11.08 39.40
C ALA A 73 6.07 11.00 39.03
N PHE A 74 6.33 10.63 37.77
CA PHE A 74 7.68 10.62 37.21
C PHE A 74 7.67 11.03 35.76
N SER A 75 8.83 11.46 35.24
CA SER A 75 9.04 11.75 33.83
C SER A 75 10.48 11.45 33.43
N VAL A 76 10.68 10.80 32.31
CA VAL A 76 11.98 10.49 31.71
C VAL A 76 11.96 11.03 30.28
N VAL A 77 12.93 11.86 29.92
CA VAL A 77 13.11 12.38 28.55
C VAL A 77 14.30 11.72 27.88
N GLY A 78 14.27 11.63 26.56
CA GLY A 78 15.38 11.07 25.79
C GLY A 78 15.44 9.55 25.82
N VAL A 79 14.29 8.89 26.01
CA VAL A 79 14.15 7.42 25.93
C VAL A 79 14.12 7.02 24.46
N GLU A 80 15.01 6.15 24.02
CA GLU A 80 15.03 5.63 22.66
C GLU A 80 13.77 4.81 22.35
N TYR A 81 13.30 4.82 21.09
CA TYR A 81 12.15 3.97 20.71
C TYR A 81 12.53 2.49 20.82
N GLY A 82 11.62 1.67 21.30
CA GLY A 82 11.85 0.24 21.47
C GLY A 82 10.92 -0.44 22.46
N ILE A 83 11.18 -1.71 22.72
CA ILE A 83 10.49 -2.52 23.72
C ILE A 83 11.30 -2.50 25.02
N TYR A 84 10.64 -2.14 26.11
CA TYR A 84 11.25 -2.01 27.42
C TYR A 84 10.67 -2.99 28.42
N LYS A 85 11.56 -3.67 29.17
CA LYS A 85 11.21 -4.27 30.45
C LYS A 85 11.15 -3.14 31.46
N ILE A 86 10.07 -3.08 32.24
CA ILE A 86 9.85 -2.07 33.28
C ILE A 86 9.83 -2.79 34.62
N GLU A 87 10.60 -2.29 35.58
CA GLU A 87 10.64 -2.78 36.94
C GLU A 87 10.44 -1.61 37.89
N ILE A 88 9.57 -1.75 38.88
CA ILE A 88 9.33 -0.74 39.91
C ILE A 88 9.67 -1.32 41.25
N THR A 89 10.48 -0.56 41.99
CA THR A 89 10.91 -0.89 43.36
C THR A 89 10.40 0.19 44.32
N ALA A 90 9.70 -0.20 45.34
CA ALA A 90 9.24 0.70 46.40
C ALA A 90 10.40 1.33 47.16
N PRO A 91 10.18 2.42 47.93
CA PRO A 91 11.24 3.11 48.69
C PRO A 91 11.95 2.23 49.73
N ASP A 92 11.28 1.19 50.21
CA ASP A 92 11.83 0.20 51.16
C ASP A 92 12.70 -0.89 50.50
N GLY A 93 12.84 -0.84 49.16
CA GLY A 93 13.58 -1.83 48.38
C GLY A 93 12.74 -3.01 47.89
N THR A 94 11.46 -3.05 48.21
CA THR A 94 10.57 -4.13 47.74
C THR A 94 10.28 -3.98 46.26
N HIS A 95 10.44 -5.07 45.48
CA HIS A 95 10.06 -5.11 44.10
C HIS A 95 8.53 -5.24 43.96
N VAL A 96 7.87 -4.25 43.39
CA VAL A 96 6.40 -4.15 43.40
C VAL A 96 5.75 -4.31 41.99
N TYR A 97 6.54 -4.20 40.92
CA TYR A 97 6.01 -4.35 39.57
C TYR A 97 7.07 -4.80 38.55
N SER A 98 6.70 -5.68 37.64
CA SER A 98 7.46 -6.02 36.43
C SER A 98 6.55 -6.16 35.24
N GLY A 99 6.87 -5.47 34.13
CA GLY A 99 6.08 -5.50 32.89
C GLY A 99 6.92 -5.23 31.67
N LYS A 100 6.29 -5.26 30.49
CA LYS A 100 6.90 -4.84 29.22
C LYS A 100 6.04 -3.76 28.57
N LYS A 101 6.70 -2.79 27.95
CA LYS A 101 6.04 -1.69 27.22
C LYS A 101 6.79 -1.34 25.95
N ASN A 102 6.04 -1.08 24.87
CA ASN A 102 6.59 -0.49 23.65
C ASN A 102 6.55 1.03 23.79
N ILE A 103 7.67 1.70 23.50
CA ILE A 103 7.82 3.15 23.48
C ILE A 103 8.13 3.53 22.04
N GLY A 104 7.23 4.30 21.40
CA GLY A 104 7.32 4.63 19.98
C GLY A 104 6.61 5.93 19.63
N ASP A 105 6.64 6.26 18.34
CA ASP A 105 6.05 7.46 17.74
C ASP A 105 4.88 7.05 16.83
N ASN A 106 3.73 6.75 17.45
CA ASN A 106 2.48 6.64 16.71
C ASN A 106 1.59 7.84 17.04
N ALA A 107 0.57 8.15 16.24
CA ALA A 107 -0.33 9.29 16.41
C ALA A 107 -0.93 9.42 17.84
N ASP A 108 -0.95 8.31 18.60
CA ASP A 108 -1.35 8.24 20.01
C ASP A 108 -0.16 8.22 20.99
N ALA A 109 0.98 8.77 20.62
CA ALA A 109 2.23 8.70 21.39
C ALA A 109 2.08 9.13 22.87
N ALA A 110 1.20 10.09 23.14
CA ALA A 110 0.95 10.57 24.50
C ALA A 110 0.37 9.48 25.42
N SER A 111 -0.55 8.64 24.93
CA SER A 111 -1.14 7.54 25.71
C SER A 111 -0.23 6.32 25.77
N GLN A 112 0.52 6.04 24.70
CA GLN A 112 1.45 4.90 24.64
C GLN A 112 2.69 5.09 25.51
N ASN A 113 3.16 6.33 25.66
CA ASN A 113 4.34 6.64 26.47
C ASN A 113 3.99 6.99 27.94
N THR A 114 2.72 6.86 28.34
CA THR A 114 2.29 7.04 29.73
C THR A 114 2.22 5.69 30.44
N LEU A 115 2.86 5.57 31.60
CA LEU A 115 2.83 4.39 32.48
C LEU A 115 2.18 4.74 33.81
N ASN A 116 0.91 4.43 33.98
CA ASN A 116 0.23 4.52 35.28
C ASN A 116 0.13 3.14 35.89
N VAL A 117 0.64 2.97 37.11
CA VAL A 117 0.60 1.72 37.84
C VAL A 117 -0.10 1.98 39.17
N ASP A 118 -1.26 1.36 39.35
CA ASP A 118 -2.05 1.41 40.57
C ASP A 118 -1.96 0.05 41.29
N LEU A 119 -1.14 -0.02 42.33
CA LEU A 119 -0.93 -1.25 43.09
C LEU A 119 -2.14 -1.61 43.95
N SER A 120 -3.07 -0.68 44.24
CA SER A 120 -4.31 -1.00 44.95
C SER A 120 -5.21 -1.95 44.17
N SER A 121 -5.06 -1.91 42.86
CA SER A 121 -5.73 -2.83 41.92
C SER A 121 -4.90 -4.07 41.59
N MET A 122 -3.71 -4.25 42.19
CA MET A 122 -2.76 -5.31 41.87
C MET A 122 -2.51 -6.19 43.09
N ASP A 123 -2.70 -7.53 42.99
CA ASP A 123 -2.33 -8.51 44.04
C ASP A 123 -0.85 -8.90 43.91
N ASP A 124 -0.27 -9.36 45.01
CA ASP A 124 1.15 -9.73 45.16
C ASP A 124 1.70 -10.55 43.98
N VAL A 125 2.72 -10.01 43.35
CA VAL A 125 3.38 -10.64 42.20
C VAL A 125 4.44 -11.62 42.65
N ALA A 126 4.25 -12.87 42.36
CA ALA A 126 5.31 -13.88 42.45
C ALA A 126 5.66 -14.40 41.05
N GLY A 127 6.86 -14.01 40.55
CA GLY A 127 7.56 -14.72 39.48
C GLY A 127 7.54 -14.10 38.08
N PRO A 128 8.57 -14.40 37.25
CA PRO A 128 8.77 -13.78 35.94
C PRO A 128 7.80 -14.35 34.90
N GLY A 129 6.90 -13.51 34.39
CA GLY A 129 6.12 -13.79 33.17
C GLY A 129 4.60 -13.75 33.26
N GLY A 130 4.00 -13.21 34.31
CA GLY A 130 2.53 -13.17 34.45
C GLY A 130 1.95 -11.79 34.23
N THR A 131 0.90 -11.69 33.40
CA THR A 131 -0.06 -10.58 33.40
C THR A 131 -0.92 -10.72 34.67
N THR A 132 -0.93 -9.70 35.51
CA THR A 132 -1.69 -9.70 36.76
C THR A 132 -3.04 -9.04 36.60
N ASN A 133 -4.12 -9.75 36.86
CA ASN A 133 -5.45 -9.23 37.21
C ASN A 133 -5.75 -9.58 38.67
N LEU A 134 -6.35 -8.65 39.37
CA LEU A 134 -6.39 -8.68 40.82
C LEU A 134 -7.68 -8.27 41.50
N ALA A 135 -8.04 -8.98 42.47
CA ALA A 135 -8.65 -8.56 43.70
C ALA A 135 -8.24 -9.58 44.80
N ALA A 136 -7.70 -9.10 45.88
CA ALA A 136 -7.18 -9.93 46.95
C ALA A 136 -8.30 -10.55 47.81
N GLY A 137 -8.74 -11.70 47.41
CA GLY A 137 -9.24 -12.74 48.32
C GLY A 137 -8.41 -13.98 48.06
N LYS A 138 -8.07 -14.79 49.06
CA LYS A 138 -7.45 -16.08 48.84
C LYS A 138 -8.26 -16.83 47.80
N LYS A 139 -7.74 -16.86 46.55
CA LYS A 139 -8.39 -17.59 45.45
C LYS A 139 -8.63 -19.03 45.93
N THR A 140 -9.85 -19.50 45.80
CA THR A 140 -10.18 -20.88 46.08
C THR A 140 -9.34 -21.82 45.21
N LYS A 141 -9.11 -23.06 45.66
CA LYS A 141 -8.40 -24.05 44.82
C LYS A 141 -9.05 -24.18 43.41
N GLU A 142 -10.36 -24.02 43.33
CA GLU A 142 -11.13 -24.03 42.09
C GLU A 142 -10.82 -22.85 41.16
N GLN A 143 -10.69 -21.64 41.74
CA GLN A 143 -10.30 -20.44 40.96
C GLN A 143 -8.85 -20.54 40.46
N GLN A 144 -7.96 -21.10 41.26
CA GLN A 144 -6.54 -21.33 40.86
C GLN A 144 -6.46 -22.35 39.71
N GLU A 145 -7.27 -23.42 39.77
CA GLU A 145 -7.29 -24.42 38.70
C GLU A 145 -7.92 -23.86 37.41
N LEU A 146 -8.96 -23.04 37.51
CA LEU A 146 -9.57 -22.35 36.34
C LEU A 146 -8.53 -21.45 35.65
N ILE A 147 -7.83 -20.60 36.39
CA ILE A 147 -6.75 -19.73 35.86
C ILE A 147 -5.64 -20.56 35.21
N ARG A 148 -5.27 -21.70 35.83
CA ARG A 148 -4.28 -22.59 35.21
C ARG A 148 -4.75 -23.18 33.89
N GLN A 149 -6.01 -23.55 33.79
CA GLN A 149 -6.62 -24.06 32.55
C GLN A 149 -6.69 -22.97 31.48
N GLU A 150 -7.12 -21.76 31.84
CA GLU A 150 -7.13 -20.58 30.93
C GLU A 150 -5.73 -20.25 30.42
N ASN A 151 -4.72 -20.21 31.32
CA ASN A 151 -3.34 -19.97 30.91
C ASN A 151 -2.80 -21.08 30.00
N ALA A 152 -3.11 -22.35 30.29
CA ALA A 152 -2.71 -23.47 29.43
C ALA A 152 -3.40 -23.41 28.06
N HIS A 153 -4.66 -22.96 28.01
CA HIS A 153 -5.40 -22.75 26.77
C HIS A 153 -4.79 -21.60 25.95
N ALA A 154 -4.54 -20.45 26.58
CA ALA A 154 -3.88 -19.31 25.94
C ALA A 154 -2.48 -19.68 25.41
N ALA A 155 -1.73 -20.49 26.15
CA ALA A 155 -0.41 -20.97 25.71
C ALA A 155 -0.50 -21.84 24.43
N LYS A 156 -1.56 -22.67 24.32
CA LYS A 156 -1.82 -23.46 23.09
C LYS A 156 -2.10 -22.54 21.90
N ILE A 157 -2.98 -21.55 22.08
CA ILE A 157 -3.30 -20.56 21.02
C ILE A 157 -2.03 -19.84 20.59
N ASN A 158 -1.25 -19.32 21.52
CA ASN A 158 0.00 -18.60 21.22
C ASN A 158 1.00 -19.47 20.46
N LYS A 159 1.13 -20.75 20.81
CA LYS A 159 2.00 -21.67 20.08
C LYS A 159 1.58 -21.82 18.61
N VAL A 160 0.29 -22.02 18.36
CA VAL A 160 -0.25 -22.16 16.99
C VAL A 160 -0.14 -20.84 16.24
N MET A 161 -0.36 -19.69 16.92
CA MET A 161 -0.18 -18.36 16.31
C MET A 161 1.26 -18.13 15.82
N VAL A 162 2.26 -18.50 16.60
CA VAL A 162 3.68 -18.40 16.16
C VAL A 162 3.93 -19.26 14.93
N GLN A 163 3.43 -20.49 14.90
CA GLN A 163 3.53 -21.37 13.73
C GLN A 163 2.82 -20.77 12.51
N TYR A 164 1.62 -20.21 12.70
CA TYR A 164 0.86 -19.53 11.65
C TYR A 164 1.64 -18.35 11.04
N HIS A 165 2.18 -17.45 11.86
CA HIS A 165 2.99 -16.34 11.38
C HIS A 165 4.24 -16.80 10.64
N THR A 166 4.85 -17.89 11.09
CA THR A 166 5.99 -18.51 10.39
C THR A 166 5.57 -19.04 9.02
N ALA A 167 4.46 -19.77 8.93
CA ALA A 167 3.95 -20.31 7.67
C ALA A 167 3.58 -19.19 6.69
N VAL A 168 2.93 -18.11 7.16
CA VAL A 168 2.63 -16.93 6.34
C VAL A 168 3.91 -16.25 5.86
N GLY A 169 4.93 -16.11 6.71
CA GLY A 169 6.22 -15.52 6.35
C GLY A 169 7.01 -16.33 5.31
N LEU A 170 6.79 -17.64 5.27
CA LEU A 170 7.37 -18.57 4.29
C LEU A 170 6.47 -18.77 3.05
N GLU A 171 5.33 -18.10 2.99
CA GLU A 171 4.31 -18.26 1.94
C GLU A 171 3.76 -19.70 1.83
N ASP A 172 3.85 -20.49 2.91
CA ASP A 172 3.26 -21.82 3.02
C ASP A 172 1.77 -21.73 3.33
N TRP A 173 1.01 -21.36 2.30
CA TRP A 173 -0.43 -21.03 2.43
C TRP A 173 -1.27 -22.23 2.88
N LEU A 174 -0.92 -23.44 2.47
CA LEU A 174 -1.67 -24.64 2.86
C LEU A 174 -1.49 -24.94 4.35
N ASN A 175 -0.28 -24.84 4.85
CA ASN A 175 0.00 -24.99 6.28
C ASN A 175 -0.63 -23.85 7.08
N ALA A 176 -0.55 -22.59 6.59
CA ALA A 176 -1.20 -21.45 7.21
C ALA A 176 -2.72 -21.67 7.37
N ILE A 177 -3.41 -22.16 6.33
CA ILE A 177 -4.85 -22.52 6.39
C ILE A 177 -5.11 -23.59 7.46
N SER A 178 -4.28 -24.65 7.52
CA SER A 178 -4.41 -25.69 8.53
C SER A 178 -4.27 -25.14 9.95
N LEU A 179 -3.30 -24.26 10.16
CA LEU A 179 -3.03 -23.66 11.46
C LEU A 179 -4.15 -22.68 11.90
N VAL A 180 -4.69 -21.89 10.99
CA VAL A 180 -5.85 -21.03 11.31
C VAL A 180 -7.09 -21.86 11.66
N LYS A 181 -7.34 -22.98 10.97
CA LYS A 181 -8.42 -23.91 11.34
C LYS A 181 -8.24 -24.47 12.76
N GLN A 182 -6.99 -24.76 13.16
CA GLN A 182 -6.69 -25.15 14.54
C GLN A 182 -6.95 -23.99 15.53
N LEU A 183 -6.64 -22.75 15.17
CA LEU A 183 -6.92 -21.57 15.99
C LEU A 183 -8.44 -21.38 16.19
N ILE A 184 -9.23 -21.52 15.12
CA ILE A 184 -10.71 -21.49 15.19
C ILE A 184 -11.25 -22.60 16.10
N ALA A 185 -10.68 -23.80 16.02
CA ALA A 185 -11.10 -24.90 16.90
C ALA A 185 -10.75 -24.64 18.37
N LEU A 186 -9.67 -23.92 18.66
CA LEU A 186 -9.27 -23.51 20.00
C LEU A 186 -10.14 -22.34 20.52
N ASP A 187 -10.42 -21.35 19.69
CA ASP A 187 -11.21 -20.18 20.08
C ASP A 187 -12.17 -19.78 18.92
N PRO A 188 -13.37 -20.38 18.86
CA PRO A 188 -14.34 -20.13 17.78
C PRO A 188 -15.03 -18.76 17.88
N ASN A 189 -14.84 -18.02 18.98
CA ASN A 189 -15.46 -16.71 19.18
C ASN A 189 -14.54 -15.56 18.77
N ARG A 190 -13.43 -15.83 18.15
CA ARG A 190 -12.44 -14.85 17.70
C ARG A 190 -12.56 -14.59 16.20
N TRP A 191 -13.23 -13.50 15.84
CA TRP A 191 -13.55 -13.15 14.45
C TRP A 191 -12.30 -12.97 13.56
N GLU A 192 -11.16 -12.54 14.13
CA GLU A 192 -9.90 -12.35 13.40
C GLU A 192 -9.40 -13.67 12.77
N PHE A 193 -9.68 -14.81 13.39
CA PHE A 193 -9.28 -16.10 12.83
C PHE A 193 -10.07 -16.43 11.55
N TYR A 194 -11.36 -16.06 11.50
CA TYR A 194 -12.17 -16.21 10.31
C TYR A 194 -11.72 -15.24 9.21
N GLN A 195 -11.38 -14.00 9.55
CA GLN A 195 -10.80 -13.05 8.60
C GLN A 195 -9.52 -13.61 7.98
N ASN A 196 -8.60 -14.13 8.80
CA ASN A 196 -7.35 -14.71 8.32
C ASN A 196 -7.60 -15.93 7.42
N LEU A 197 -8.50 -16.83 7.81
CA LEU A 197 -8.84 -18.02 7.02
C LEU A 197 -9.46 -17.63 5.67
N GLY A 198 -10.47 -16.76 5.67
CA GLY A 198 -11.13 -16.29 4.44
C GLY A 198 -10.17 -15.58 3.50
N THR A 199 -9.24 -14.78 4.05
CA THR A 199 -8.19 -14.11 3.25
C THR A 199 -7.26 -15.12 2.59
N LEU A 200 -6.83 -16.16 3.31
CA LEU A 200 -5.99 -17.23 2.74
C LEU A 200 -6.73 -18.04 1.67
N GLN A 201 -7.99 -18.38 1.92
CA GLN A 201 -8.85 -19.08 0.95
C GLN A 201 -9.05 -18.25 -0.32
N SER A 202 -9.33 -16.94 -0.17
CA SER A 202 -9.46 -16.01 -1.30
C SER A 202 -8.17 -15.92 -2.13
N ARG A 203 -6.99 -15.88 -1.47
CA ARG A 203 -5.68 -15.94 -2.16
C ARG A 203 -5.48 -17.23 -2.96
N GLN A 204 -6.05 -18.34 -2.49
CA GLN A 204 -6.03 -19.63 -3.17
C GLN A 204 -7.18 -19.79 -4.20
N MET A 205 -7.89 -18.69 -4.51
CA MET A 205 -9.07 -18.66 -5.39
C MET A 205 -10.24 -19.56 -4.92
N GLN A 206 -10.23 -19.97 -3.65
CA GLN A 206 -11.32 -20.72 -3.02
C GLN A 206 -12.42 -19.74 -2.56
N TYR A 207 -13.01 -19.03 -3.52
CA TYR A 207 -13.91 -17.91 -3.21
C TYR A 207 -15.19 -18.34 -2.51
N ALA A 208 -15.75 -19.50 -2.87
CA ALA A 208 -16.96 -20.01 -2.25
C ALA A 208 -16.76 -20.32 -0.76
N GLU A 209 -15.66 -20.99 -0.43
CA GLU A 209 -15.29 -21.29 0.96
C GLU A 209 -14.92 -20.02 1.73
N ALA A 210 -14.28 -19.06 1.05
CA ALA A 210 -13.96 -17.77 1.66
C ALA A 210 -15.21 -16.99 2.06
N VAL A 211 -16.24 -16.97 1.22
CA VAL A 211 -17.56 -16.36 1.51
C VAL A 211 -18.14 -16.94 2.79
N GLU A 212 -18.26 -18.28 2.88
CA GLU A 212 -18.81 -18.92 4.09
C GLU A 212 -17.99 -18.57 5.35
N THR A 213 -16.66 -18.50 5.18
CA THR A 213 -15.74 -18.17 6.27
C THR A 213 -15.91 -16.72 6.71
N PHE A 214 -15.96 -15.75 5.79
CA PHE A 214 -16.15 -14.34 6.11
C PHE A 214 -17.54 -14.10 6.72
N ALA A 215 -18.61 -14.69 6.18
CA ALA A 215 -19.95 -14.62 6.77
C ALA A 215 -19.97 -15.09 8.23
N LYS A 216 -19.25 -16.19 8.52
CA LYS A 216 -19.09 -16.67 9.91
C LYS A 216 -18.30 -15.68 10.77
N GLY A 217 -17.27 -15.06 10.22
CA GLY A 217 -16.50 -13.99 10.86
C GLY A 217 -17.39 -12.78 11.21
N VAL A 218 -18.27 -12.36 10.30
CA VAL A 218 -19.26 -11.29 10.53
C VAL A 218 -20.20 -11.66 11.70
N GLU A 219 -20.75 -12.88 11.70
CA GLU A 219 -21.63 -13.35 12.79
C GLU A 219 -20.93 -13.28 14.16
N VAL A 220 -19.68 -13.73 14.22
CA VAL A 220 -18.87 -13.71 15.45
C VAL A 220 -18.54 -12.28 15.87
N ALA A 221 -18.12 -11.41 14.93
CA ALA A 221 -17.81 -10.02 15.22
C ALA A 221 -19.02 -9.24 15.72
N GLN A 222 -20.20 -9.46 15.16
CA GLN A 222 -21.46 -8.85 15.62
C GLN A 222 -21.85 -9.23 17.04
N LYS A 223 -21.56 -10.47 17.47
CA LYS A 223 -21.77 -10.88 18.87
C LYS A 223 -20.87 -10.14 19.84
N THR A 224 -19.64 -9.86 19.43
CA THR A 224 -18.67 -9.14 20.27
C THR A 224 -18.96 -7.62 20.32
N LEU A 225 -19.62 -7.05 19.31
CA LEU A 225 -19.98 -5.63 19.25
C LEU A 225 -20.77 -5.16 20.48
N LYS A 226 -21.68 -5.99 20.99
CA LYS A 226 -22.52 -5.65 22.16
C LYS A 226 -21.71 -5.32 23.43
N ASN A 227 -20.48 -5.82 23.52
CA ASN A 227 -19.59 -5.65 24.66
C ASN A 227 -18.35 -4.83 24.31
N ALA A 228 -18.31 -4.22 23.11
CA ALA A 228 -17.15 -3.45 22.66
C ALA A 228 -17.07 -2.12 23.42
N SER A 229 -15.88 -1.81 23.94
CA SER A 229 -15.58 -0.51 24.51
C SER A 229 -15.40 0.58 23.46
N ASP A 230 -15.09 0.20 22.22
CA ASP A 230 -14.92 1.04 21.02
C ASP A 230 -15.84 0.53 19.92
N THR A 231 -16.99 1.16 19.80
CA THR A 231 -18.02 0.80 18.83
C THR A 231 -17.57 1.06 17.39
N ASP A 232 -16.88 2.17 17.12
CA ASP A 232 -16.47 2.55 15.78
C ASP A 232 -15.44 1.57 15.23
N ARG A 233 -14.51 1.15 16.07
CA ARG A 233 -13.54 0.11 15.71
C ARG A 233 -14.20 -1.24 15.45
N ALA A 234 -15.18 -1.63 16.28
CA ALA A 234 -15.89 -2.88 16.10
C ALA A 234 -16.75 -2.85 14.81
N MET A 235 -17.39 -1.73 14.51
CA MET A 235 -18.11 -1.53 13.24
C MET A 235 -17.17 -1.55 12.04
N THR A 236 -15.99 -0.96 12.14
CA THR A 236 -14.97 -1.03 11.10
C THR A 236 -14.57 -2.47 10.81
N ASN A 237 -14.30 -3.27 11.84
CA ASN A 237 -13.93 -4.68 11.67
C ASN A 237 -15.03 -5.51 10.97
N ILE A 238 -16.31 -5.26 11.33
CA ILE A 238 -17.45 -5.91 10.66
C ILE A 238 -17.52 -5.46 9.20
N GLY A 239 -17.34 -4.17 8.93
CA GLY A 239 -17.31 -3.63 7.59
C GLY A 239 -16.20 -4.24 6.73
N ASP A 240 -15.01 -4.45 7.28
CA ASP A 240 -13.88 -5.09 6.59
C ASP A 240 -14.20 -6.54 6.20
N LEU A 241 -14.85 -7.30 7.08
CA LEU A 241 -15.30 -8.66 6.79
C LEU A 241 -16.35 -8.69 5.68
N LEU A 242 -17.35 -7.79 5.73
CA LEU A 242 -18.37 -7.65 4.69
C LEU A 242 -17.76 -7.25 3.35
N LEU A 243 -16.77 -6.36 3.33
CA LEU A 243 -16.04 -6.01 2.11
C LEU A 243 -15.30 -7.20 1.52
N ALA A 244 -14.62 -7.98 2.36
CA ALA A 244 -13.87 -9.14 1.92
C ALA A 244 -14.79 -10.25 1.37
N GLU A 245 -15.96 -10.43 1.99
CA GLU A 245 -17.02 -11.32 1.51
C GLU A 245 -17.54 -10.85 0.14
N ALA A 246 -17.86 -9.55 0.01
CA ALA A 246 -18.32 -8.95 -1.23
C ALA A 246 -17.29 -9.07 -2.37
N ASP A 247 -16.00 -8.85 -2.07
CA ASP A 247 -14.92 -9.04 -3.04
C ASP A 247 -14.85 -10.46 -3.57
N CYS A 248 -15.16 -11.47 -2.74
CA CYS A 248 -15.23 -12.86 -3.18
C CYS A 248 -16.40 -13.09 -4.14
N TYR A 249 -17.58 -12.51 -3.88
CA TYR A 249 -18.70 -12.58 -4.80
C TYR A 249 -18.41 -11.86 -6.13
N ASP A 250 -17.77 -10.69 -6.09
CA ASP A 250 -17.32 -9.97 -7.30
C ASP A 250 -16.37 -10.83 -8.14
N ARG A 251 -15.39 -11.51 -7.50
CA ARG A 251 -14.49 -12.47 -8.17
C ARG A 251 -15.20 -13.69 -8.77
N MET A 252 -16.37 -14.05 -8.26
CA MET A 252 -17.22 -15.11 -8.80
C MET A 252 -18.21 -14.57 -9.84
N GLU A 253 -18.12 -13.30 -10.23
CA GLU A 253 -19.04 -12.60 -11.14
C GLU A 253 -20.51 -12.55 -10.64
N LYS A 254 -20.72 -12.76 -9.33
CA LYS A 254 -22.00 -12.64 -8.66
C LYS A 254 -22.24 -11.21 -8.20
N VAL A 255 -22.43 -10.32 -9.19
CA VAL A 255 -22.42 -8.86 -8.99
C VAL A 255 -23.52 -8.38 -8.06
N ASP A 256 -24.71 -8.96 -8.12
CA ASP A 256 -25.84 -8.55 -7.26
C ASP A 256 -25.56 -8.85 -5.79
N ASP A 257 -25.05 -10.06 -5.48
CA ASP A 257 -24.64 -10.44 -4.14
C ASP A 257 -23.51 -9.55 -3.62
N ALA A 258 -22.51 -9.25 -4.47
CA ALA A 258 -21.40 -8.36 -4.13
C ALA A 258 -21.91 -6.94 -3.80
N VAL A 259 -22.76 -6.37 -4.64
CA VAL A 259 -23.29 -5.00 -4.45
C VAL A 259 -24.17 -4.92 -3.18
N GLU A 260 -24.96 -5.94 -2.87
CA GLU A 260 -25.73 -5.98 -1.62
C GLU A 260 -24.80 -5.95 -0.39
N LEU A 261 -23.73 -6.74 -0.40
CA LEU A 261 -22.75 -6.77 0.70
C LEU A 261 -21.94 -5.48 0.79
N TYR A 262 -21.54 -4.87 -0.34
CA TYR A 262 -20.93 -3.54 -0.32
C TYR A 262 -21.86 -2.48 0.28
N GLN A 263 -23.18 -2.55 0.03
CA GLN A 263 -24.13 -1.64 0.66
C GLN A 263 -24.24 -1.88 2.16
N LYS A 264 -24.29 -3.15 2.60
CA LYS A 264 -24.24 -3.50 4.03
C LYS A 264 -22.96 -3.01 4.70
N ALA A 265 -21.82 -3.19 4.05
CA ALA A 265 -20.54 -2.65 4.52
C ALA A 265 -20.62 -1.12 4.64
N ALA A 266 -21.11 -0.42 3.61
CA ALA A 266 -21.25 1.04 3.62
C ALA A 266 -22.16 1.55 4.75
N ALA A 267 -23.19 0.80 5.13
CA ALA A 267 -24.05 1.14 6.26
C ALA A 267 -23.38 0.88 7.63
N THR A 268 -22.33 0.08 7.65
CA THR A 268 -21.60 -0.32 8.86
C THR A 268 -20.43 0.59 9.15
N TYR A 269 -19.71 1.07 8.12
CA TYR A 269 -18.53 1.91 8.31
C TYR A 269 -18.85 3.32 8.80
N PRO A 270 -18.02 3.87 9.69
CA PRO A 270 -18.02 5.31 9.98
C PRO A 270 -17.68 6.16 8.75
N HIS A 271 -16.83 5.63 7.86
CA HIS A 271 -16.38 6.27 6.62
C HIS A 271 -16.56 5.31 5.43
N PRO A 272 -17.72 5.32 4.76
CA PRO A 272 -18.11 4.27 3.81
C PRO A 272 -17.52 4.41 2.40
N PHE A 273 -16.56 5.29 2.18
CA PHE A 273 -15.96 5.54 0.86
C PHE A 273 -15.56 4.27 0.13
N MET A 274 -14.77 3.39 0.78
CA MET A 274 -14.25 2.18 0.14
C MET A 274 -15.35 1.22 -0.31
N ALA A 275 -16.39 1.06 0.49
CA ALA A 275 -17.51 0.18 0.16
C ALA A 275 -18.28 0.70 -1.08
N LYS A 276 -18.56 2.00 -1.13
CA LYS A 276 -19.22 2.65 -2.27
C LYS A 276 -18.36 2.60 -3.53
N TYR A 277 -17.06 2.82 -3.40
CA TYR A 277 -16.13 2.77 -4.52
C TYR A 277 -15.98 1.36 -5.08
N ARG A 278 -15.92 0.32 -4.25
CA ARG A 278 -15.89 -1.08 -4.71
C ARG A 278 -17.18 -1.47 -5.41
N ALA A 279 -18.35 -1.06 -4.89
CA ALA A 279 -19.63 -1.26 -5.57
C ALA A 279 -19.66 -0.58 -6.96
N CYS A 280 -19.11 0.63 -7.07
CA CYS A 280 -18.96 1.32 -8.36
C CYS A 280 -18.10 0.49 -9.34
N ASN A 281 -16.95 -0.03 -8.90
CA ASN A 281 -16.07 -0.85 -9.74
C ASN A 281 -16.75 -2.16 -10.19
N ALA A 282 -17.37 -2.88 -9.27
CA ALA A 282 -18.06 -4.15 -9.57
C ALA A 282 -19.16 -3.96 -10.62
N LEU A 283 -19.99 -2.92 -10.46
CA LEU A 283 -21.02 -2.56 -11.43
C LEU A 283 -20.44 -2.14 -12.79
N THR A 284 -19.30 -1.42 -12.77
CA THR A 284 -18.62 -1.01 -14.01
C THR A 284 -18.08 -2.23 -14.77
N ASN A 285 -17.43 -3.16 -14.09
CA ASN A 285 -16.92 -4.39 -14.67
C ASN A 285 -18.04 -5.25 -15.27
N ALA A 286 -19.24 -5.23 -14.64
CA ALA A 286 -20.42 -5.91 -15.12
C ALA A 286 -21.15 -5.16 -16.26
N GLY A 287 -20.66 -4.00 -16.70
CA GLY A 287 -21.33 -3.18 -17.73
C GLY A 287 -22.61 -2.48 -17.28
N ARG A 288 -22.89 -2.45 -15.98
CA ARG A 288 -24.10 -1.82 -15.40
C ARG A 288 -23.85 -0.33 -15.11
N TYR A 289 -23.63 0.43 -16.17
CA TYR A 289 -23.06 1.77 -16.12
C TYR A 289 -23.90 2.80 -15.36
N GLU A 290 -25.23 2.80 -15.50
CA GLU A 290 -26.10 3.75 -14.80
C GLU A 290 -26.02 3.56 -13.28
N ALA A 291 -26.07 2.31 -12.82
CA ALA A 291 -25.93 2.00 -11.41
C ALA A 291 -24.51 2.27 -10.90
N ALA A 292 -23.50 2.02 -11.74
CA ALA A 292 -22.11 2.34 -11.42
C ALA A 292 -21.88 3.84 -11.22
N ILE A 293 -22.43 4.69 -12.10
CA ILE A 293 -22.36 6.15 -11.99
C ILE A 293 -22.94 6.61 -10.65
N GLU A 294 -24.08 6.06 -10.23
CA GLU A 294 -24.68 6.39 -8.94
C GLU A 294 -23.74 6.08 -7.78
N LYS A 295 -23.14 4.87 -7.77
CA LYS A 295 -22.23 4.45 -6.70
C LYS A 295 -20.91 5.23 -6.71
N CYS A 296 -20.36 5.54 -7.88
CA CYS A 296 -19.19 6.41 -8.01
C CYS A 296 -19.47 7.81 -7.43
N ASN A 297 -20.63 8.42 -7.75
CA ASN A 297 -21.00 9.71 -7.22
C ASN A 297 -21.21 9.67 -5.70
N GLN A 298 -21.78 8.58 -5.17
CA GLN A 298 -21.88 8.36 -3.73
C GLN A 298 -20.49 8.26 -3.05
N ALA A 299 -19.51 7.62 -3.69
CA ALA A 299 -18.14 7.57 -3.19
C ALA A 299 -17.46 8.95 -3.22
N ILE A 300 -17.65 9.71 -4.30
CA ILE A 300 -17.14 11.10 -4.42
C ILE A 300 -17.74 12.01 -3.34
N ALA A 301 -19.01 11.84 -3.03
CA ALA A 301 -19.67 12.62 -1.98
C ALA A 301 -19.10 12.36 -0.58
N GLU A 302 -18.61 11.14 -0.33
CA GLU A 302 -17.93 10.80 0.94
C GLU A 302 -16.53 11.40 1.04
N ASP A 303 -15.74 11.23 -0.02
CA ASP A 303 -14.37 11.77 -0.07
C ASP A 303 -14.05 12.29 -1.48
N PRO A 304 -14.28 13.58 -1.73
CA PRO A 304 -14.03 14.18 -3.04
C PRO A 304 -12.53 14.35 -3.38
N ALA A 305 -11.64 14.09 -2.42
CA ALA A 305 -10.19 14.14 -2.66
C ALA A 305 -9.65 12.83 -3.28
N GLN A 306 -10.44 11.76 -3.28
CA GLN A 306 -10.05 10.48 -3.88
C GLN A 306 -10.26 10.49 -5.40
N TRP A 307 -9.19 10.36 -6.15
CA TRP A 307 -9.22 10.42 -7.62
C TRP A 307 -9.82 9.15 -8.28
N GLY A 308 -9.79 7.99 -7.60
CA GLY A 308 -10.24 6.72 -8.16
C GLY A 308 -11.64 6.71 -8.76
N PRO A 309 -12.68 7.17 -8.06
CA PRO A 309 -14.04 7.22 -8.62
C PRO A 309 -14.17 8.09 -9.87
N TYR A 310 -13.43 9.19 -9.98
CA TYR A 310 -13.42 10.04 -11.17
C TYR A 310 -12.81 9.32 -12.38
N GLN A 311 -11.78 8.50 -12.15
CA GLN A 311 -11.19 7.66 -13.21
C GLN A 311 -12.22 6.67 -13.73
N VAL A 312 -12.96 6.01 -12.85
CA VAL A 312 -13.99 5.04 -13.24
C VAL A 312 -15.12 5.74 -14.01
N LEU A 313 -15.60 6.90 -13.53
CA LEU A 313 -16.60 7.69 -14.25
C LEU A 313 -16.14 8.07 -15.66
N GLY A 314 -14.90 8.54 -15.80
CA GLY A 314 -14.33 8.85 -17.11
C GLY A 314 -14.34 7.65 -18.05
N GLY A 315 -13.95 6.46 -17.55
CA GLY A 315 -14.03 5.20 -18.30
C GLY A 315 -15.45 4.83 -18.70
N ILE A 316 -16.41 4.94 -17.78
CA ILE A 316 -17.84 4.69 -18.05
C ILE A 316 -18.37 5.64 -19.13
N TYR A 317 -18.09 6.94 -19.04
CA TYR A 317 -18.55 7.90 -20.02
C TYR A 317 -17.93 7.69 -21.40
N ILE A 318 -16.69 7.18 -21.48
CA ILE A 318 -16.11 6.74 -22.77
C ILE A 318 -16.90 5.56 -23.33
N ALA A 319 -17.24 4.57 -22.51
CA ALA A 319 -18.02 3.40 -22.93
C ALA A 319 -19.44 3.77 -23.39
N LEU A 320 -20.01 4.82 -22.81
CA LEU A 320 -21.32 5.38 -23.19
C LEU A 320 -21.27 6.38 -24.37
N ASP A 321 -20.11 6.56 -25.00
CA ASP A 321 -19.88 7.54 -26.07
C ASP A 321 -20.21 9.01 -25.64
N LYS A 322 -19.85 9.35 -24.40
CA LYS A 322 -20.02 10.67 -23.79
C LYS A 322 -18.65 11.32 -23.50
N PRO A 323 -17.87 11.69 -24.53
CA PRO A 323 -16.48 12.10 -24.34
C PRO A 323 -16.30 13.41 -23.56
N GLN A 324 -17.29 14.30 -23.56
CA GLN A 324 -17.21 15.56 -22.78
C GLN A 324 -17.37 15.27 -21.28
N ASP A 325 -18.32 14.41 -20.90
CA ASP A 325 -18.52 14.01 -19.50
C ASP A 325 -17.30 13.23 -18.98
N ALA A 326 -16.68 12.41 -19.86
CA ALA A 326 -15.44 11.72 -19.56
C ALA A 326 -14.29 12.69 -19.29
N LEU A 327 -14.13 13.72 -20.14
CA LEU A 327 -13.09 14.74 -19.99
C LEU A 327 -13.26 15.50 -18.67
N GLU A 328 -14.49 15.95 -18.37
CA GLU A 328 -14.79 16.61 -17.11
C GLU A 328 -14.47 15.73 -15.89
N SER A 329 -14.79 14.44 -15.98
CA SER A 329 -14.50 13.49 -14.90
C SER A 329 -12.98 13.35 -14.69
N TYR A 330 -12.19 13.20 -15.76
CA TYR A 330 -10.73 13.12 -15.64
C TYR A 330 -10.13 14.41 -15.08
N GLN A 331 -10.59 15.58 -15.51
CA GLN A 331 -10.12 16.87 -14.99
C GLN A 331 -10.41 17.03 -13.49
N LYS A 332 -11.60 16.62 -13.04
CA LYS A 332 -11.91 16.58 -11.59
C LYS A 332 -11.01 15.60 -10.86
N GLY A 333 -10.70 14.46 -11.46
CA GLY A 333 -9.77 13.49 -10.90
C GLY A 333 -8.33 14.00 -10.80
N VAL A 334 -7.85 14.75 -11.81
CA VAL A 334 -6.55 15.45 -11.77
C VAL A 334 -6.52 16.43 -10.60
N ALA A 335 -7.55 17.28 -10.46
CA ALA A 335 -7.63 18.24 -9.37
C ALA A 335 -7.66 17.56 -7.98
N ALA A 336 -8.38 16.43 -7.85
CA ALA A 336 -8.41 15.63 -6.63
C ALA A 336 -7.03 15.06 -6.29
N ALA A 337 -6.33 14.46 -7.28
CA ALA A 337 -4.99 13.91 -7.09
C ALA A 337 -3.95 14.99 -6.76
N GLN A 338 -4.03 16.17 -7.36
CA GLN A 338 -3.18 17.32 -7.05
C GLN A 338 -3.39 17.77 -5.61
N LYS A 339 -4.64 17.94 -5.18
CA LYS A 339 -4.98 18.33 -3.80
C LYS A 339 -4.49 17.30 -2.78
N MET A 340 -4.58 16.00 -3.10
CA MET A 340 -4.03 14.95 -2.25
C MET A 340 -2.51 15.06 -2.15
N LEU A 341 -1.83 15.32 -3.27
CA LEU A 341 -0.38 15.47 -3.33
C LEU A 341 0.12 16.68 -2.53
N GLU A 342 -0.65 17.79 -2.54
CA GLU A 342 -0.36 18.97 -1.72
C GLU A 342 -0.53 18.69 -0.23
N ALA A 343 -1.59 17.94 0.15
CA ALA A 343 -1.87 17.61 1.54
C ALA A 343 -0.92 16.57 2.11
N GLN A 344 -0.59 15.56 1.33
CA GLN A 344 0.32 14.47 1.69
C GLN A 344 1.15 14.04 0.47
N PRO A 345 2.39 14.53 0.33
CA PRO A 345 3.28 14.16 -0.78
C PRO A 345 3.73 12.70 -0.66
N ASP A 346 2.90 11.77 -1.09
CA ASP A 346 3.19 10.35 -1.07
C ASP A 346 3.27 9.75 -2.49
N ALA A 347 3.73 8.51 -2.57
CA ALA A 347 3.85 7.81 -3.85
C ALA A 347 2.48 7.52 -4.50
N ARG A 348 1.42 7.34 -3.71
CA ARG A 348 0.06 7.04 -4.24
C ARG A 348 -0.53 8.25 -4.92
N ALA A 349 -0.41 9.44 -4.31
CA ALA A 349 -0.88 10.68 -4.88
C ALA A 349 -0.18 10.98 -6.22
N LYS A 350 1.15 10.76 -6.29
CA LYS A 350 1.92 10.90 -7.54
C LYS A 350 1.46 9.92 -8.62
N VAL A 351 1.29 8.65 -8.28
CA VAL A 351 0.80 7.62 -9.21
C VAL A 351 -0.61 7.99 -9.70
N GLY A 352 -1.50 8.39 -8.79
CA GLY A 352 -2.86 8.82 -9.12
C GLY A 352 -2.86 9.99 -10.10
N LEU A 353 -2.09 11.02 -9.81
CA LEU A 353 -1.96 12.18 -10.70
C LEU A 353 -1.47 11.77 -12.08
N GLY A 354 -0.41 10.96 -12.17
CA GLY A 354 0.12 10.47 -13.44
C GLY A 354 -0.89 9.67 -14.23
N GLN A 355 -1.67 8.80 -13.58
CA GLN A 355 -2.73 8.01 -14.23
C GLN A 355 -3.86 8.90 -14.76
N MET A 356 -4.31 9.88 -13.99
CA MET A 356 -5.37 10.80 -14.40
C MET A 356 -4.96 11.67 -15.56
N LEU A 357 -3.78 12.29 -15.51
CA LEU A 357 -3.22 13.08 -16.59
C LEU A 357 -3.06 12.25 -17.88
N ASN A 358 -2.61 11.01 -17.75
CA ASN A 358 -2.47 10.11 -18.90
C ASN A 358 -3.84 9.76 -19.52
N ALA A 359 -4.86 9.50 -18.72
CA ALA A 359 -6.22 9.23 -19.18
C ALA A 359 -6.83 10.45 -19.87
N GLU A 360 -6.69 11.64 -19.30
CA GLU A 360 -7.12 12.91 -19.86
C GLU A 360 -6.43 13.17 -21.21
N GLY A 361 -5.10 13.07 -21.27
CA GLY A 361 -4.33 13.29 -22.49
C GLY A 361 -4.73 12.34 -23.63
N ASN A 362 -4.93 11.05 -23.33
CA ASN A 362 -5.38 10.07 -24.31
C ASN A 362 -6.80 10.39 -24.85
N LEU A 363 -7.68 10.88 -24.00
CA LEU A 363 -9.01 11.32 -24.43
C LEU A 363 -8.93 12.57 -25.31
N LEU A 364 -8.09 13.54 -24.97
CA LEU A 364 -7.86 14.73 -25.77
C LEU A 364 -7.30 14.39 -27.16
N ILE A 365 -6.43 13.37 -27.29
CA ILE A 365 -5.99 12.84 -28.58
C ILE A 365 -7.17 12.31 -29.40
N LYS A 366 -8.06 11.51 -28.78
CA LYS A 366 -9.28 11.01 -29.47
C LYS A 366 -10.20 12.15 -29.92
N LEU A 367 -10.27 13.22 -29.15
CA LEU A 367 -11.02 14.44 -29.47
C LEU A 367 -10.27 15.36 -30.44
N LYS A 368 -9.09 14.99 -30.93
CA LYS A 368 -8.22 15.77 -31.83
C LYS A 368 -7.77 17.12 -31.23
N LYS A 369 -7.80 17.25 -29.90
CA LYS A 369 -7.33 18.41 -29.14
C LYS A 369 -5.84 18.25 -28.79
N TYR A 370 -5.03 18.22 -29.82
CA TYR A 370 -3.63 17.80 -29.70
C TYR A 370 -2.77 18.72 -28.83
N ASP A 371 -2.96 20.05 -28.92
CA ASP A 371 -2.17 20.99 -28.13
C ASP A 371 -2.52 20.91 -26.64
N GLU A 372 -3.82 20.69 -26.32
CA GLU A 372 -4.26 20.43 -24.95
C GLU A 372 -3.63 19.11 -24.42
N ALA A 373 -3.64 18.05 -25.26
CA ALA A 373 -3.03 16.76 -24.92
C ALA A 373 -1.53 16.87 -24.63
N ILE A 374 -0.79 17.65 -25.42
CA ILE A 374 0.63 17.93 -25.22
C ILE A 374 0.84 18.59 -23.86
N GLY A 375 0.03 19.59 -23.51
CA GLY A 375 0.10 20.26 -22.20
C GLY A 375 -0.08 19.28 -21.03
N VAL A 376 -1.10 18.42 -21.14
CA VAL A 376 -1.42 17.41 -20.10
C VAL A 376 -0.33 16.34 -20.00
N PHE A 377 0.19 15.82 -21.11
CA PHE A 377 1.29 14.84 -21.08
C PHE A 377 2.60 15.46 -20.57
N SER A 378 2.86 16.75 -20.86
CA SER A 378 4.02 17.45 -20.31
C SER A 378 3.92 17.56 -18.79
N GLN A 379 2.74 17.91 -18.27
CA GLN A 379 2.50 17.93 -16.82
C GLN A 379 2.67 16.54 -16.19
N ALA A 380 2.22 15.47 -16.89
CA ALA A 380 2.43 14.11 -16.44
C ALA A 380 3.93 13.74 -16.36
N ALA A 381 4.71 14.15 -17.37
CA ALA A 381 6.16 13.94 -17.42
C ALA A 381 6.90 14.70 -16.32
N GLU A 382 6.50 15.94 -16.03
CA GLU A 382 7.05 16.74 -14.91
C GLU A 382 6.74 16.10 -13.56
N SER A 383 5.52 15.57 -13.39
CA SER A 383 5.09 14.91 -12.15
C SER A 383 5.81 13.58 -11.90
N ALA A 384 6.22 12.89 -12.96
CA ALA A 384 6.88 11.59 -12.91
C ALA A 384 8.05 11.51 -13.91
N PRO A 385 9.19 12.21 -13.67
CA PRO A 385 10.28 12.35 -14.64
C PRO A 385 10.93 11.04 -15.10
N TYR A 386 10.76 9.97 -14.33
CA TYR A 386 11.31 8.64 -14.65
C TYR A 386 10.26 7.69 -15.29
N ALA A 387 9.04 8.16 -15.52
CA ALA A 387 8.01 7.36 -16.17
C ALA A 387 8.13 7.47 -17.69
N ALA A 388 8.29 6.33 -18.37
CA ALA A 388 8.43 6.29 -19.84
C ALA A 388 7.15 6.70 -20.58
N MET A 389 5.98 6.32 -20.04
CA MET A 389 4.70 6.49 -20.76
C MET A 389 4.30 7.93 -21.08
N PRO A 390 4.43 8.93 -20.17
CA PRO A 390 4.15 10.33 -20.51
C PRO A 390 5.02 10.83 -21.67
N TYR A 391 6.31 10.53 -21.66
CA TYR A 391 7.24 10.89 -22.73
C TYR A 391 6.92 10.16 -24.04
N PHE A 392 6.53 8.88 -23.96
CA PHE A 392 6.07 8.13 -25.14
C PHE A 392 4.81 8.74 -25.76
N ASN A 393 3.84 9.13 -24.93
CA ASN A 393 2.63 9.78 -25.42
C ASN A 393 2.93 11.13 -26.07
N LEU A 394 3.87 11.92 -25.52
CA LEU A 394 4.38 13.12 -26.18
C LEU A 394 5.05 12.79 -27.51
N CYS A 395 5.95 11.79 -27.54
CA CYS A 395 6.63 11.32 -28.75
C CYS A 395 5.61 10.95 -29.85
N ALA A 396 4.62 10.12 -29.54
CA ALA A 396 3.58 9.70 -30.47
C ALA A 396 2.69 10.87 -30.94
N THR A 397 2.35 11.79 -30.02
CA THR A 397 1.55 12.97 -30.34
C THR A 397 2.29 13.91 -31.27
N TYR A 398 3.55 14.24 -31.00
CA TYR A 398 4.38 15.06 -31.86
C TYR A 398 4.63 14.40 -33.22
N TYR A 399 4.83 13.08 -33.26
CA TYR A 399 4.95 12.31 -34.48
C TYR A 399 3.72 12.46 -35.38
N ASN A 400 2.52 12.29 -34.82
CA ASN A 400 1.24 12.45 -35.55
C ASN A 400 1.06 13.88 -36.06
N LEU A 401 1.57 14.87 -35.35
CA LEU A 401 1.55 16.28 -35.78
C LEU A 401 2.70 16.65 -36.72
N LYS A 402 3.56 15.69 -37.09
CA LYS A 402 4.77 15.91 -37.91
C LYS A 402 5.76 16.91 -37.34
N ARG A 403 5.76 17.06 -36.00
CA ARG A 403 6.69 17.87 -35.24
C ARG A 403 7.93 17.02 -34.91
N SER A 404 8.73 16.75 -35.95
CA SER A 404 9.78 15.71 -35.91
C SER A 404 10.84 15.91 -34.86
N GLN A 405 11.28 17.15 -34.60
CA GLN A 405 12.33 17.43 -33.63
C GLN A 405 11.86 17.15 -32.20
N GLU A 406 10.67 17.65 -31.85
CA GLU A 406 10.07 17.44 -30.55
C GLU A 406 9.71 15.95 -30.34
N ALA A 407 9.24 15.27 -31.39
CA ALA A 407 8.97 13.85 -31.34
C ALA A 407 10.23 13.03 -31.01
N VAL A 408 11.35 13.29 -31.71
CA VAL A 408 12.63 12.59 -31.43
C VAL A 408 13.10 12.85 -30.01
N ALA A 409 13.06 14.10 -29.54
CA ALA A 409 13.45 14.43 -28.16
C ALA A 409 12.59 13.70 -27.11
N ALA A 410 11.27 13.67 -27.31
CA ALA A 410 10.36 12.96 -26.40
C ALA A 410 10.57 11.44 -26.46
N CYS A 411 10.83 10.86 -27.65
CA CYS A 411 11.17 9.44 -27.79
C CYS A 411 12.48 9.11 -27.03
N ASP A 412 13.50 9.99 -27.10
CA ASP A 412 14.76 9.79 -26.38
C ASP A 412 14.57 9.78 -24.86
N HIS A 413 13.71 10.65 -24.34
CA HIS A 413 13.33 10.61 -22.92
C HIS A 413 12.59 9.33 -22.56
N ALA A 414 11.64 8.89 -23.39
CA ALA A 414 10.92 7.63 -23.16
C ALA A 414 11.86 6.42 -23.13
N ILE A 415 12.77 6.33 -24.11
CA ILE A 415 13.81 5.28 -24.22
C ILE A 415 14.78 5.32 -23.03
N SER A 416 15.14 6.51 -22.58
CA SER A 416 16.04 6.65 -21.41
C SER A 416 15.38 6.15 -20.13
N SER A 417 14.05 6.29 -20.02
CA SER A 417 13.25 5.83 -18.87
C SER A 417 12.92 4.34 -18.96
N ASP A 418 12.64 3.84 -20.16
CA ASP A 418 12.43 2.41 -20.44
C ASP A 418 13.14 2.03 -21.75
N PRO A 419 14.37 1.46 -21.66
CA PRO A 419 15.11 1.02 -22.83
C PRO A 419 14.48 -0.14 -23.60
N THR A 420 13.40 -0.76 -23.09
CA THR A 420 12.71 -1.88 -23.76
C THR A 420 11.47 -1.43 -24.54
N LEU A 421 11.13 -0.15 -24.52
CA LEU A 421 9.94 0.41 -25.14
C LEU A 421 10.09 0.45 -26.68
N ALA A 422 9.76 -0.66 -27.35
CA ALA A 422 9.95 -0.87 -28.77
C ALA A 422 9.33 0.24 -29.64
N ASP A 423 8.10 0.65 -29.35
CA ASP A 423 7.38 1.63 -30.19
C ASP A 423 8.05 3.01 -30.19
N ALA A 424 8.74 3.39 -29.11
CA ALA A 424 9.52 4.63 -29.10
C ALA A 424 10.71 4.57 -30.08
N TYR A 425 11.37 3.41 -30.17
CA TYR A 425 12.41 3.21 -31.18
C TYR A 425 11.86 3.20 -32.60
N TYR A 426 10.67 2.61 -32.84
CA TYR A 426 10.02 2.66 -34.14
C TYR A 426 9.74 4.09 -34.58
N ILE A 427 9.11 4.89 -33.70
CA ILE A 427 8.79 6.29 -34.03
C ILE A 427 10.08 7.07 -34.33
N LYS A 428 11.08 6.98 -33.44
CA LYS A 428 12.37 7.64 -33.64
C LYS A 428 13.04 7.21 -34.95
N GLY A 429 13.14 5.90 -35.17
CA GLY A 429 13.74 5.34 -36.38
C GLY A 429 13.02 5.76 -37.65
N SER A 430 11.69 5.78 -37.64
CA SER A 430 10.86 6.21 -38.77
C SER A 430 11.03 7.67 -39.10
N ILE A 431 11.10 8.54 -38.09
CA ILE A 431 11.34 9.98 -38.30
C ILE A 431 12.72 10.20 -38.93
N LEU A 432 13.76 9.60 -38.33
CA LEU A 432 15.14 9.75 -38.82
C LEU A 432 15.31 9.14 -40.22
N PHE A 433 14.67 8.00 -40.49
CA PHE A 433 14.66 7.40 -41.80
C PHE A 433 14.01 8.36 -42.85
N GLY A 434 12.88 8.98 -42.49
CA GLY A 434 12.21 9.94 -43.38
C GLY A 434 13.00 11.23 -43.65
N GLN A 435 14.02 11.56 -42.88
CA GLN A 435 14.96 12.67 -43.07
C GLN A 435 16.13 12.32 -44.01
N GLY A 436 16.21 11.06 -44.45
CA GLY A 436 17.29 10.59 -45.31
C GLY A 436 17.26 11.23 -46.69
N GLN A 437 18.43 11.29 -47.30
CA GLN A 437 18.65 11.85 -48.64
C GLN A 437 19.48 10.90 -49.52
N PHE A 438 19.32 10.99 -50.82
CA PHE A 438 20.12 10.20 -51.75
C PHE A 438 21.45 10.92 -52.02
N GLU A 439 22.53 10.32 -51.54
CA GLU A 439 23.90 10.80 -51.71
C GLU A 439 24.75 9.71 -52.39
N HIS A 440 25.40 10.04 -53.48
CA HIS A 440 26.27 9.14 -54.23
C HIS A 440 25.66 7.77 -54.58
N GLY A 441 24.31 7.69 -54.76
CA GLY A 441 23.57 6.47 -55.10
C GLY A 441 23.22 5.59 -53.93
N LYS A 442 23.40 6.08 -52.69
CA LYS A 442 22.96 5.43 -51.45
C LYS A 442 21.98 6.33 -50.70
N TYR A 443 21.09 5.72 -49.97
CA TYR A 443 20.19 6.45 -49.08
C TYR A 443 20.91 6.71 -47.75
N ALA A 444 21.32 7.95 -47.55
CA ALA A 444 22.01 8.41 -46.35
C ALA A 444 21.00 8.92 -45.35
N VAL A 445 21.08 8.47 -44.11
CA VAL A 445 20.17 8.81 -43.01
C VAL A 445 20.92 9.41 -41.84
N PRO A 446 20.25 10.22 -40.99
CA PRO A 446 20.86 10.74 -39.76
C PRO A 446 21.43 9.65 -38.85
N PRO A 447 22.44 9.97 -38.04
CA PRO A 447 22.96 9.05 -37.01
C PRO A 447 21.90 8.56 -36.06
N GLY A 448 22.01 7.30 -35.63
CA GLY A 448 21.04 6.66 -34.74
C GLY A 448 19.84 5.99 -35.44
N THR A 449 19.62 6.24 -36.77
CA THR A 449 18.51 5.62 -37.51
C THR A 449 18.57 4.09 -37.47
N THR A 450 19.71 3.52 -37.91
CA THR A 450 19.89 2.07 -37.99
C THR A 450 19.84 1.43 -36.59
N GLU A 451 20.40 2.11 -35.59
CA GLU A 451 20.35 1.65 -34.21
C GLU A 451 18.91 1.58 -33.69
N ALA A 452 18.11 2.63 -33.87
CA ALA A 452 16.72 2.65 -33.44
C ALA A 452 15.89 1.55 -34.14
N LEU A 453 16.03 1.40 -35.47
CA LEU A 453 15.34 0.35 -36.21
C LEU A 453 15.72 -1.07 -35.76
N ASN A 454 17.00 -1.32 -35.49
CA ASN A 454 17.46 -2.60 -34.97
C ASN A 454 16.96 -2.88 -33.54
N LYS A 455 16.97 -1.85 -32.68
CA LYS A 455 16.43 -1.95 -31.32
C LYS A 455 14.94 -2.27 -31.29
N TYR A 456 14.18 -1.68 -32.22
CA TYR A 456 12.77 -2.08 -32.38
C TYR A 456 12.65 -3.59 -32.66
N LEU A 457 13.42 -4.12 -33.63
CA LEU A 457 13.36 -5.56 -33.98
C LEU A 457 13.91 -6.47 -32.87
N GLU A 458 14.82 -5.98 -32.05
CA GLU A 458 15.33 -6.68 -30.86
C GLU A 458 14.22 -6.89 -29.82
N TYR A 459 13.43 -5.84 -29.53
CA TYR A 459 12.39 -5.90 -28.49
C TYR A 459 11.02 -6.34 -29.02
N ALA A 460 10.71 -6.09 -30.31
CA ALA A 460 9.45 -6.45 -30.94
C ALA A 460 9.66 -7.12 -32.32
N PRO A 461 10.31 -8.31 -32.39
CA PRO A 461 10.66 -8.95 -33.66
C PRO A 461 9.44 -9.33 -34.51
N TYR A 462 8.28 -9.48 -33.91
CA TYR A 462 6.99 -9.80 -34.53
C TYR A 462 5.93 -8.74 -34.27
N GLY A 463 6.33 -7.55 -33.80
CA GLY A 463 5.40 -6.42 -33.53
C GLY A 463 4.78 -5.87 -34.82
N ASP A 464 3.75 -5.05 -34.66
CA ASP A 464 2.93 -4.52 -35.74
C ASP A 464 3.75 -3.77 -36.81
N HIS A 465 4.89 -3.20 -36.45
CA HIS A 465 5.77 -2.46 -37.34
C HIS A 465 6.97 -3.25 -37.84
N ALA A 466 7.12 -4.52 -37.48
CA ALA A 466 8.33 -5.30 -37.75
C ALA A 466 8.61 -5.46 -39.27
N LEU A 467 7.56 -5.61 -40.10
CA LEU A 467 7.74 -5.68 -41.55
C LEU A 467 8.23 -4.34 -42.11
N ALA A 468 7.60 -3.24 -41.72
CA ALA A 468 7.98 -1.90 -42.16
C ALA A 468 9.44 -1.56 -41.76
N VAL A 469 9.82 -1.93 -40.55
CA VAL A 469 11.20 -1.71 -40.06
C VAL A 469 12.21 -2.54 -40.85
N ARG A 470 11.91 -3.80 -41.15
CA ARG A 470 12.78 -4.64 -42.02
C ARG A 470 12.92 -4.05 -43.41
N ASP A 471 11.83 -3.51 -43.99
CA ASP A 471 11.89 -2.87 -45.31
C ASP A 471 12.76 -1.61 -45.26
N MET A 472 12.64 -0.78 -44.23
CA MET A 472 13.52 0.39 -44.04
C MET A 472 15.00 -0.02 -43.96
N ILE A 473 15.33 -1.03 -43.15
CA ILE A 473 16.70 -1.56 -43.03
C ILE A 473 17.19 -2.12 -44.37
N ASN A 474 16.35 -2.84 -45.11
CA ASN A 474 16.69 -3.35 -46.44
C ASN A 474 16.97 -2.21 -47.43
N GLN A 475 16.25 -1.10 -47.36
CA GLN A 475 16.50 0.07 -48.19
C GLN A 475 17.85 0.73 -47.89
N LEU A 476 18.22 0.81 -46.59
CA LEU A 476 19.52 1.33 -46.16
C LEU A 476 20.70 0.50 -46.70
N ASN A 477 20.48 -0.81 -46.85
CA ASN A 477 21.49 -1.76 -47.32
C ASN A 477 21.58 -1.87 -48.85
N LYS A 478 20.60 -1.34 -49.59
CA LYS A 478 20.60 -1.39 -51.07
C LYS A 478 21.49 -0.29 -51.67
N ASP A 479 22.36 -0.69 -52.60
CA ASP A 479 23.05 0.24 -53.48
C ASP A 479 22.11 0.57 -54.67
N MET A 480 21.52 1.75 -54.67
CA MET A 480 20.55 2.16 -55.68
C MET A 480 21.14 2.29 -57.08
N ARG A 481 22.48 2.27 -57.23
CA ARG A 481 23.15 2.26 -58.56
C ARG A 481 22.82 1.00 -59.35
N THR A 482 22.47 -0.10 -58.69
CA THR A 482 22.15 -1.40 -59.32
C THR A 482 20.72 -1.46 -59.85
N LEU A 483 19.84 -0.54 -59.48
CA LEU A 483 18.42 -0.54 -59.91
C LEU A 483 18.15 0.25 -61.19
N TYR A 484 19.04 1.14 -61.60
CA TYR A 484 18.89 1.90 -62.84
C TYR A 484 19.65 1.18 -63.97
N GLN A 485 18.97 0.29 -64.66
CA GLN A 485 19.45 -0.16 -65.98
C GLN A 485 18.90 0.85 -67.02
N ALA A 486 19.83 1.62 -67.59
CA ALA A 486 19.51 2.49 -68.73
C ALA A 486 18.86 1.69 -69.85
N PRO A 487 17.80 2.17 -70.47
CA PRO A 487 17.17 1.47 -71.58
C PRO A 487 18.25 1.25 -72.65
N LYS A 488 18.42 -0.01 -73.09
CA LYS A 488 19.29 -0.33 -74.20
C LYS A 488 18.83 0.48 -75.43
N LYS A 489 19.66 1.43 -75.91
CA LYS A 489 19.41 2.09 -77.17
C LYS A 489 19.33 1.00 -78.23
N LYS A 490 18.14 0.88 -78.91
CA LYS A 490 18.00 0.12 -80.14
C LYS A 490 18.62 0.88 -81.28
#